data_018f04e37b04ded43ca5bc7a97f29f9c
#
_entry.id   018f04e37b04ded43ca5bc7a97f29f9c
#
_cell.length_a   1.000
_cell.length_b   1.000
_cell.length_c   1.000
_cell.angle_alpha   90.00
_cell.angle_beta   90.00
_cell.angle_gamma   90.00
#
_symmetry.space_group_name_H-M   'P 1'
#
loop_
_entity.id
_entity.type
_entity.pdbx_description
1 polymer ?
#
loop_
_entity_poly.entity_id
_entity_poly.type
_entity_poly.pdbx_seq_one_letter_code
_entity_poly.pdbx_strand_id
1 'polypeptide(L)'
;MYVEGEAYFEVTRDEKYPFVVSVKNFDVRVLGTSFNVMSYDDEFASSVTLLSGKVETTSGHDTVRLSPGEQVSITSDNRMTVQKTDINVVVSWMDGKFGFSNERLDVIMRKICRWYDVEVLYAVPGIRERRFTGAPASNMPLKELLEALSTTTNLQFSLQDGVITIKQN
;
A
#
# COMPACT_ATOMS: atom_id res chain seq x y z
N MET A 1 -4.52 16.36 11.54
CA MET A 1 -3.41 15.38 11.78
C MET A 1 -2.65 15.23 10.48
N TYR A 2 -1.31 15.17 10.52
CA TYR A 2 -0.48 14.93 9.32
C TYR A 2 0.02 13.48 9.30
N VAL A 3 0.02 12.85 8.12
CA VAL A 3 0.45 11.46 7.92
C VAL A 3 1.52 11.38 6.84
N GLU A 4 2.60 10.66 7.16
CA GLU A 4 3.63 10.17 6.26
C GLU A 4 3.83 8.68 6.56
N GLY A 5 3.82 7.83 5.52
CA GLY A 5 3.79 6.39 5.68
C GLY A 5 2.39 5.77 5.57
N GLU A 6 2.08 4.76 6.37
CA GLU A 6 0.79 4.09 6.34
C GLU A 6 0.15 4.09 7.72
N ALA A 7 -1.16 4.43 7.78
CA ALA A 7 -1.91 4.50 9.01
C ALA A 7 -3.37 4.08 8.80
N TYR A 8 -3.87 3.29 9.75
CA TYR A 8 -5.29 2.96 9.87
C TYR A 8 -5.94 3.85 10.93
N PHE A 9 -7.12 4.34 10.62
CA PHE A 9 -7.91 5.19 11.48
C PHE A 9 -9.27 4.57 11.77
N GLU A 10 -9.65 4.62 13.03
CA GLU A 10 -11.01 4.34 13.47
C GLU A 10 -11.52 5.57 14.22
N VAL A 11 -12.35 6.37 13.53
CA VAL A 11 -12.85 7.64 14.04
C VAL A 11 -14.26 7.48 14.52
N THR A 12 -14.49 7.81 15.80
CA THR A 12 -15.84 7.83 16.39
C THR A 12 -16.70 8.88 15.70
N ARG A 13 -17.97 8.55 15.48
CA ARG A 13 -18.90 9.45 14.78
C ARG A 13 -19.15 10.73 15.56
N ASP A 14 -18.85 11.86 14.95
CA ASP A 14 -19.20 13.20 15.42
C ASP A 14 -19.51 14.10 14.21
N GLU A 15 -20.77 14.49 14.07
CA GLU A 15 -21.22 15.31 12.94
C GLU A 15 -20.88 16.80 13.12
N LYS A 16 -20.55 17.22 14.34
CA LYS A 16 -20.24 18.64 14.63
C LYS A 16 -18.77 18.94 14.43
N TYR A 17 -17.89 17.94 14.62
CA TYR A 17 -16.44 18.10 14.57
C TYR A 17 -15.83 17.13 13.57
N PRO A 18 -15.72 17.50 12.29
CA PRO A 18 -15.06 16.67 11.29
C PRO A 18 -13.61 16.39 11.67
N PHE A 19 -13.18 15.14 11.55
CA PHE A 19 -11.79 14.78 11.68
C PHE A 19 -11.10 14.93 10.31
N VAL A 20 -9.96 15.61 10.30
CA VAL A 20 -9.20 15.87 9.06
C VAL A 20 -7.79 15.27 9.20
N VAL A 21 -7.42 14.45 8.22
CA VAL A 21 -6.06 13.95 8.02
C VAL A 21 -5.47 14.67 6.82
N SER A 22 -4.37 15.38 7.03
CA SER A 22 -3.61 16.02 5.97
C SER A 22 -2.46 15.12 5.53
N VAL A 23 -2.27 15.01 4.24
CA VAL A 23 -1.20 14.28 3.58
C VAL A 23 -0.57 15.23 2.58
N LYS A 24 0.64 15.03 2.15
CA LYS A 24 1.44 15.92 1.29
C LYS A 24 0.65 16.89 0.39
N ASN A 25 -0.24 16.35 -0.44
CA ASN A 25 -0.95 17.09 -1.49
C ASN A 25 -2.47 16.88 -1.47
N PHE A 26 -3.01 16.29 -0.39
CA PHE A 26 -4.45 16.11 -0.23
C PHE A 26 -4.88 16.07 1.23
N ASP A 27 -6.16 16.31 1.46
CA ASP A 27 -6.81 16.20 2.75
C ASP A 27 -7.90 15.12 2.71
N VAL A 28 -8.03 14.40 3.82
CA VAL A 28 -9.09 13.40 4.04
C VAL A 28 -9.99 13.90 5.17
N ARG A 29 -11.27 14.07 4.88
CA ARG A 29 -12.27 14.53 5.85
C ARG A 29 -13.28 13.42 6.14
N VAL A 30 -13.52 13.19 7.43
CA VAL A 30 -14.45 12.16 7.90
C VAL A 30 -15.28 12.64 9.09
N LEU A 31 -16.45 11.99 9.32
CA LEU A 31 -17.37 12.29 10.42
C LEU A 31 -17.60 11.10 11.37
N GLY A 32 -16.98 9.96 11.10
CA GLY A 32 -17.17 8.70 11.83
C GLY A 32 -16.94 7.54 10.88
N THR A 33 -15.72 7.05 10.80
CA THR A 33 -15.26 6.31 9.64
C THR A 33 -14.05 5.45 10.02
N SER A 34 -14.00 4.22 9.47
CA SER A 34 -12.79 3.41 9.48
C SER A 34 -12.16 3.44 8.10
N PHE A 35 -10.91 3.86 8.00
CA PHE A 35 -10.20 4.03 6.73
C PHE A 35 -8.70 3.84 6.90
N ASN A 36 -8.03 3.49 5.81
CA ASN A 36 -6.57 3.38 5.72
C ASN A 36 -6.02 4.47 4.81
N VAL A 37 -4.94 5.09 5.22
CA VAL A 37 -4.16 6.06 4.42
C VAL A 37 -2.77 5.53 4.21
N MET A 38 -2.29 5.52 2.97
CA MET A 38 -0.91 5.16 2.62
C MET A 38 -0.29 6.31 1.82
N SER A 39 0.85 6.81 2.29
CA SER A 39 1.61 7.87 1.62
C SER A 39 3.11 7.72 1.90
N TYR A 40 3.76 6.92 1.09
CA TYR A 40 5.22 6.75 1.11
C TYR A 40 5.85 7.51 -0.05
N ASP A 41 7.07 8.03 0.17
CA ASP A 41 7.81 8.79 -0.84
C ASP A 41 8.28 7.96 -2.03
N ASP A 42 8.48 6.68 -1.82
CA ASP A 42 8.91 5.71 -2.83
C ASP A 42 7.75 5.09 -3.62
N GLU A 43 6.49 5.47 -3.33
CA GLU A 43 5.32 5.02 -4.09
C GLU A 43 4.90 6.03 -5.17
N PHE A 44 4.37 5.52 -6.29
CA PHE A 44 3.88 6.35 -7.40
C PHE A 44 2.67 7.20 -7.05
N ALA A 45 1.88 6.75 -6.08
CA ALA A 45 0.67 7.41 -5.63
C ALA A 45 0.45 7.15 -4.16
N SER A 46 -0.09 8.13 -3.46
CA SER A 46 -0.71 7.94 -2.16
C SER A 46 -2.11 7.36 -2.33
N SER A 47 -2.64 6.71 -1.30
CA SER A 47 -3.99 6.14 -1.37
C SER A 47 -4.78 6.32 -0.10
N VAL A 48 -6.11 6.39 -0.26
CA VAL A 48 -7.08 6.34 0.84
C VAL A 48 -8.09 5.25 0.53
N THR A 49 -8.24 4.30 1.45
CA THR A 49 -9.19 3.19 1.32
C THR A 49 -10.25 3.29 2.41
N LEU A 50 -11.51 3.27 2.01
CA LEU A 50 -12.64 3.31 2.94
C LEU A 50 -13.08 1.90 3.32
N LEU A 51 -13.09 1.61 4.63
CA LEU A 51 -13.59 0.36 5.18
C LEU A 51 -15.06 0.48 5.63
N SER A 52 -15.38 1.54 6.39
CA SER A 52 -16.76 1.80 6.82
C SER A 52 -17.01 3.30 7.00
N GLY A 53 -18.25 3.73 6.86
CA GLY A 53 -18.65 5.14 6.97
C GLY A 53 -18.57 5.90 5.66
N LYS A 54 -18.04 7.13 5.68
CA LYS A 54 -17.89 8.01 4.52
C LYS A 54 -16.57 8.76 4.59
N VAL A 55 -15.86 8.82 3.47
CA VAL A 55 -14.65 9.62 3.29
C VAL A 55 -14.86 10.63 2.18
N GLU A 56 -14.43 11.84 2.43
CA GLU A 56 -14.26 12.88 1.41
C GLU A 56 -12.76 13.20 1.31
N THR A 57 -12.19 13.04 0.11
CA THR A 57 -10.77 13.32 -0.18
C THR A 57 -10.69 14.47 -1.15
N THR A 58 -9.92 15.52 -0.80
CA THR A 58 -9.71 16.72 -1.62
C THR A 58 -8.25 16.87 -1.97
N SER A 59 -7.95 17.03 -3.26
CA SER A 59 -6.61 17.31 -3.78
C SER A 59 -6.69 18.43 -4.82
N GLY A 60 -5.99 19.53 -4.58
CA GLY A 60 -6.12 20.75 -5.39
C GLY A 60 -7.54 21.28 -5.39
N HIS A 61 -8.20 21.28 -6.55
CA HIS A 61 -9.59 21.74 -6.72
C HIS A 61 -10.60 20.57 -6.81
N ASP A 62 -10.13 19.34 -6.86
CA ASP A 62 -10.96 18.16 -7.04
C ASP A 62 -11.30 17.50 -5.70
N THR A 63 -12.52 17.01 -5.61
CA THR A 63 -13.02 16.32 -4.41
C THR A 63 -13.70 15.02 -4.82
N VAL A 64 -13.33 13.94 -4.16
CA VAL A 64 -13.88 12.60 -4.36
C VAL A 64 -14.47 12.09 -3.07
N ARG A 65 -15.62 11.41 -3.17
CA ARG A 65 -16.28 10.69 -2.07
C ARG A 65 -16.21 9.21 -2.31
N LEU A 66 -15.79 8.47 -1.28
CA LEU A 66 -15.67 7.02 -1.35
C LEU A 66 -16.86 6.33 -0.68
N SER A 67 -17.21 5.17 -1.23
CA SER A 67 -18.07 4.16 -0.61
C SER A 67 -17.21 3.04 0.01
N PRO A 68 -17.71 2.28 1.01
CA PRO A 68 -16.97 1.15 1.57
C PRO A 68 -16.50 0.15 0.50
N GLY A 69 -15.23 -0.27 0.59
CA GLY A 69 -14.57 -1.11 -0.42
C GLY A 69 -13.98 -0.35 -1.61
N GLU A 70 -14.04 0.99 -1.60
CA GLU A 70 -13.38 1.81 -2.60
C GLU A 70 -12.06 2.39 -2.07
N GLN A 71 -11.14 2.56 -2.99
CA GLN A 71 -9.86 3.24 -2.78
C GLN A 71 -9.70 4.35 -3.81
N VAL A 72 -9.28 5.52 -3.37
CA VAL A 72 -8.75 6.56 -4.25
C VAL A 72 -7.24 6.54 -4.23
N SER A 73 -6.62 6.54 -5.40
CA SER A 73 -5.18 6.75 -5.60
C SER A 73 -4.94 8.17 -6.07
N ILE A 74 -3.99 8.87 -5.45
CA ILE A 74 -3.65 10.28 -5.71
C ILE A 74 -2.18 10.35 -6.11
N THR A 75 -1.92 10.75 -7.34
CA THR A 75 -0.56 10.93 -7.87
C THR A 75 0.03 12.29 -7.46
N SER A 76 1.33 12.48 -7.65
CA SER A 76 2.02 13.73 -7.33
C SER A 76 1.52 14.95 -8.12
N ASP A 77 0.92 14.73 -9.30
CA ASP A 77 0.25 15.74 -10.12
C ASP A 77 -1.23 15.96 -9.77
N ASN A 78 -1.66 15.51 -8.57
CA ASN A 78 -3.01 15.61 -8.00
C ASN A 78 -4.10 14.87 -8.77
N ARG A 79 -3.76 13.96 -9.68
CA ARG A 79 -4.75 13.14 -10.37
C ARG A 79 -5.31 12.10 -9.41
N MET A 80 -6.64 12.04 -9.31
CA MET A 80 -7.37 11.09 -8.49
C MET A 80 -8.01 9.99 -9.35
N THR A 81 -7.83 8.75 -8.95
CA THR A 81 -8.47 7.57 -9.59
C THR A 81 -9.12 6.71 -8.53
N VAL A 82 -10.43 6.45 -8.67
CA VAL A 82 -11.18 5.58 -7.76
C VAL A 82 -11.34 4.19 -8.35
N GLN A 83 -11.12 3.18 -7.51
CA GLN A 83 -11.32 1.77 -7.87
C GLN A 83 -11.83 0.97 -6.67
N LYS A 84 -12.48 -0.16 -6.94
CA LYS A 84 -12.78 -1.16 -5.90
C LYS A 84 -11.51 -1.88 -5.51
N THR A 85 -11.37 -2.18 -4.21
CA THR A 85 -10.23 -2.92 -3.68
C THR A 85 -10.66 -3.94 -2.63
N ASP A 86 -9.85 -4.96 -2.43
CA ASP A 86 -10.04 -5.90 -1.31
C ASP A 86 -9.50 -5.27 -0.03
N ILE A 87 -10.39 -4.83 0.84
CA ILE A 87 -10.04 -4.20 2.12
C ILE A 87 -9.19 -5.12 3.01
N ASN A 88 -9.39 -6.45 2.95
CA ASN A 88 -8.60 -7.39 3.77
C ASN A 88 -7.12 -7.41 3.33
N VAL A 89 -6.88 -7.21 2.04
CA VAL A 89 -5.51 -7.07 1.51
C VAL A 89 -4.89 -5.76 1.99
N VAL A 90 -5.66 -4.64 1.91
CA VAL A 90 -5.18 -3.31 2.31
C VAL A 90 -4.77 -3.26 3.78
N VAL A 91 -5.58 -3.82 4.68
CA VAL A 91 -5.30 -3.78 6.12
C VAL A 91 -4.57 -5.01 6.66
N SER A 92 -4.11 -5.92 5.79
CA SER A 92 -3.41 -7.15 6.20
C SER A 92 -2.14 -6.90 7.03
N TRP A 93 -1.52 -5.72 6.85
CA TRP A 93 -0.35 -5.32 7.64
C TRP A 93 -0.65 -5.20 9.15
N MET A 94 -1.89 -4.89 9.53
CA MET A 94 -2.34 -4.87 10.93
C MET A 94 -2.31 -6.27 11.56
N ASP A 95 -2.51 -7.31 10.74
CA ASP A 95 -2.43 -8.72 11.13
C ASP A 95 -1.02 -9.30 10.96
N GLY A 96 -0.03 -8.46 10.70
CA GLY A 96 1.35 -8.88 10.46
C GLY A 96 1.52 -9.68 9.17
N LYS A 97 0.89 -9.25 8.08
CA LYS A 97 1.00 -9.88 6.75
C LYS A 97 1.31 -8.86 5.66
N PHE A 98 2.00 -9.30 4.64
CA PHE A 98 2.16 -8.57 3.38
C PHE A 98 1.08 -9.00 2.40
N GLY A 99 -0.12 -8.39 2.47
CA GLY A 99 -1.19 -8.67 1.51
C GLY A 99 -0.89 -8.03 0.15
N PHE A 100 -1.07 -8.82 -0.92
CA PHE A 100 -1.06 -8.34 -2.29
C PHE A 100 -1.99 -9.20 -3.16
N SER A 101 -2.73 -8.55 -4.05
CA SER A 101 -3.70 -9.20 -4.95
C SER A 101 -3.53 -8.65 -6.35
N ASN A 102 -3.12 -9.51 -7.29
CA ASN A 102 -2.78 -9.11 -8.66
C ASN A 102 -1.86 -7.87 -8.70
N GLU A 103 -0.90 -7.82 -7.75
CA GLU A 103 -0.03 -6.66 -7.53
C GLU A 103 1.27 -6.81 -8.31
N ARG A 104 1.82 -5.72 -8.78
CA ARG A 104 3.10 -5.68 -9.50
C ARG A 104 4.26 -6.04 -8.55
N LEU A 105 5.25 -6.75 -9.07
CA LEU A 105 6.42 -7.15 -8.29
C LEU A 105 7.17 -5.95 -7.71
N ASP A 106 7.30 -4.84 -8.45
CA ASP A 106 7.98 -3.65 -7.95
C ASP A 106 7.26 -3.02 -6.75
N VAL A 107 5.91 -3.06 -6.71
CA VAL A 107 5.12 -2.59 -5.55
C VAL A 107 5.30 -3.54 -4.36
N ILE A 108 5.24 -4.85 -4.60
CA ILE A 108 5.46 -5.87 -3.56
C ILE A 108 6.86 -5.72 -2.94
N MET A 109 7.88 -5.56 -3.80
CA MET A 109 9.26 -5.43 -3.33
C MET A 109 9.50 -4.14 -2.56
N ARG A 110 8.86 -3.01 -2.90
CA ARG A 110 8.96 -1.79 -2.09
C ARG A 110 8.43 -2.01 -0.66
N LYS A 111 7.29 -2.70 -0.49
CA LYS A 111 6.76 -3.08 0.83
C LYS A 111 7.76 -3.93 1.62
N ILE A 112 8.33 -4.95 0.98
CA ILE A 112 9.33 -5.84 1.60
C ILE A 112 10.60 -5.07 1.94
N CYS A 113 11.11 -4.25 1.03
CA CYS A 113 12.33 -3.46 1.25
C CYS A 113 12.17 -2.47 2.41
N ARG A 114 11.04 -1.79 2.53
CA ARG A 114 10.76 -0.91 3.69
C ARG A 114 10.71 -1.67 5.01
N TRP A 115 10.11 -2.86 5.01
CA TRP A 115 9.94 -3.64 6.23
C TRP A 115 11.25 -4.23 6.77
N TYR A 116 12.12 -4.67 5.86
CA TYR A 116 13.39 -5.34 6.22
C TYR A 116 14.61 -4.43 6.11
N ASP A 117 14.44 -3.17 5.72
CA ASP A 117 15.52 -2.20 5.50
C ASP A 117 16.59 -2.72 4.54
N VAL A 118 16.16 -3.11 3.34
CA VAL A 118 17.00 -3.67 2.27
C VAL A 118 16.68 -3.01 0.93
N GLU A 119 17.58 -3.16 -0.03
CA GLU A 119 17.41 -2.69 -1.41
C GLU A 119 17.03 -3.83 -2.36
N VAL A 120 16.54 -3.50 -3.56
CA VAL A 120 16.21 -4.48 -4.60
C VAL A 120 16.81 -4.13 -5.95
N LEU A 121 17.41 -5.14 -6.61
CA LEU A 121 17.96 -5.07 -7.95
C LEU A 121 17.24 -6.09 -8.85
N TYR A 122 16.73 -5.62 -9.98
CA TYR A 122 16.04 -6.42 -10.98
C TYR A 122 17.01 -6.71 -12.14
N ALA A 123 17.46 -7.95 -12.27
CA ALA A 123 18.45 -8.33 -13.27
C ALA A 123 17.88 -8.54 -14.68
N VAL A 124 16.53 -8.59 -14.82
CA VAL A 124 15.87 -8.84 -16.11
C VAL A 124 14.85 -7.72 -16.40
N PRO A 125 14.86 -7.13 -17.61
CA PRO A 125 13.86 -6.19 -18.04
C PRO A 125 12.44 -6.79 -17.98
N GLY A 126 11.45 -5.98 -17.59
CA GLY A 126 10.03 -6.40 -17.56
C GLY A 126 9.62 -7.25 -16.35
N ILE A 127 10.57 -7.77 -15.55
CA ILE A 127 10.27 -8.57 -14.37
C ILE A 127 9.50 -7.77 -13.31
N ARG A 128 9.72 -6.46 -13.22
CA ARG A 128 9.05 -5.52 -12.30
C ARG A 128 7.54 -5.48 -12.48
N GLU A 129 7.06 -5.71 -13.70
CA GLU A 129 5.66 -5.58 -14.08
C GLU A 129 4.86 -6.88 -13.87
N ARG A 130 5.56 -7.99 -13.59
CA ARG A 130 4.88 -9.26 -13.28
C ARG A 130 4.02 -9.11 -12.05
N ARG A 131 2.85 -9.77 -12.06
CA ARG A 131 1.84 -9.64 -11.02
C ARG A 131 1.71 -10.92 -10.22
N PHE A 132 1.52 -10.74 -8.91
CA PHE A 132 1.40 -11.85 -7.98
C PHE A 132 0.27 -11.59 -6.98
N THR A 133 -0.20 -12.68 -6.38
CA THR A 133 -1.21 -12.66 -5.31
C THR A 133 -0.69 -13.50 -4.16
N GLY A 134 -0.78 -13.00 -2.93
CA GLY A 134 -0.35 -13.70 -1.73
C GLY A 134 -0.50 -12.86 -0.46
N ALA A 135 -0.25 -13.47 0.67
CA ALA A 135 -0.26 -12.81 1.97
C ALA A 135 0.74 -13.48 2.94
N PRO A 136 2.06 -13.45 2.64
CA PRO A 136 3.06 -14.00 3.56
C PRO A 136 3.08 -13.25 4.89
N ALA A 137 3.46 -13.93 5.97
CA ALA A 137 3.60 -13.33 7.27
C ALA A 137 4.78 -12.34 7.31
N SER A 138 4.58 -11.15 7.87
CA SER A 138 5.60 -10.10 7.95
C SER A 138 6.66 -10.36 9.04
N ASN A 139 6.38 -11.26 9.98
CA ASN A 139 7.33 -11.68 11.03
C ASN A 139 8.25 -12.84 10.60
N MET A 140 8.11 -13.32 9.36
CA MET A 140 8.98 -14.35 8.78
C MET A 140 10.38 -13.75 8.54
N PRO A 141 11.47 -14.48 8.82
CA PRO A 141 12.81 -14.04 8.42
C PRO A 141 12.89 -13.77 6.91
N LEU A 142 13.56 -12.68 6.50
CA LEU A 142 13.63 -12.28 5.08
C LEU A 142 14.07 -13.42 4.17
N LYS A 143 15.04 -14.21 4.60
CA LYS A 143 15.55 -15.36 3.81
C LYS A 143 14.44 -16.37 3.52
N GLU A 144 13.65 -16.73 4.53
CA GLU A 144 12.52 -17.67 4.37
C GLU A 144 11.42 -17.09 3.47
N LEU A 145 11.15 -15.79 3.58
CA LEU A 145 10.22 -15.09 2.69
C LEU A 145 10.69 -15.16 1.23
N LEU A 146 11.96 -14.89 0.96
CA LEU A 146 12.52 -14.94 -0.39
C LEU A 146 12.54 -16.37 -0.96
N GLU A 147 12.79 -17.39 -0.13
CA GLU A 147 12.69 -18.81 -0.52
C GLU A 147 11.24 -19.18 -0.88
N ALA A 148 10.26 -18.75 -0.08
CA ALA A 148 8.84 -18.97 -0.37
C ALA A 148 8.41 -18.28 -1.67
N LEU A 149 8.85 -17.04 -1.90
CA LEU A 149 8.60 -16.33 -3.16
C LEU A 149 9.27 -17.03 -4.35
N SER A 150 10.48 -17.54 -4.21
CA SER A 150 11.17 -18.29 -5.27
C SER A 150 10.39 -19.53 -5.67
N THR A 151 9.83 -20.25 -4.69
CA THR A 151 9.09 -21.49 -4.93
C THR A 151 7.76 -21.23 -5.65
N THR A 152 7.11 -20.11 -5.36
CA THR A 152 5.75 -19.81 -5.87
C THR A 152 5.74 -18.99 -7.17
N THR A 153 6.83 -18.30 -7.50
CA THR A 153 6.84 -17.30 -8.59
C THR A 153 7.64 -17.68 -9.82
N ASN A 154 8.38 -18.79 -9.81
CA ASN A 154 9.37 -19.14 -10.84
C ASN A 154 10.43 -18.03 -11.05
N LEU A 155 10.78 -17.35 -9.97
CA LEU A 155 11.84 -16.35 -9.89
C LEU A 155 12.89 -16.78 -8.90
N GLN A 156 14.13 -16.40 -9.12
CA GLN A 156 15.21 -16.59 -8.19
C GLN A 156 15.48 -15.29 -7.44
N PHE A 157 15.41 -15.35 -6.12
CA PHE A 157 15.76 -14.26 -5.22
C PHE A 157 17.05 -14.61 -4.49
N SER A 158 18.01 -13.70 -4.49
CA SER A 158 19.26 -13.84 -3.71
C SER A 158 19.48 -12.57 -2.89
N LEU A 159 19.91 -12.75 -1.64
CA LEU A 159 20.23 -11.64 -0.72
C LEU A 159 21.73 -11.62 -0.46
N GLN A 160 22.38 -10.50 -0.75
CA GLN A 160 23.78 -10.26 -0.45
C GLN A 160 23.97 -8.79 -0.05
N ASP A 161 24.67 -8.57 1.06
CA ASP A 161 25.02 -7.20 1.56
C ASP A 161 23.85 -6.22 1.63
N GLY A 162 22.66 -6.71 2.06
CA GLY A 162 21.44 -5.90 2.14
C GLY A 162 20.75 -5.63 0.80
N VAL A 163 21.18 -6.27 -0.28
CA VAL A 163 20.58 -6.13 -1.61
C VAL A 163 19.93 -7.44 -2.06
N ILE A 164 18.65 -7.38 -2.38
CA ILE A 164 17.90 -8.47 -3.00
C ILE A 164 18.09 -8.39 -4.50
N THR A 165 18.67 -9.42 -5.12
CA THR A 165 18.74 -9.53 -6.58
C THR A 165 17.69 -10.51 -7.08
N ILE A 166 16.88 -10.08 -8.07
CA ILE A 166 15.80 -10.88 -8.66
C ILE A 166 16.17 -11.26 -10.10
N LYS A 167 16.16 -12.56 -10.38
CA LYS A 167 16.45 -13.15 -11.71
C LYS A 167 15.28 -14.05 -12.12
N GLN A 168 15.22 -14.36 -13.40
CA GLN A 168 14.35 -15.41 -13.90
C GLN A 168 15.08 -16.76 -13.77
N ASN A 169 14.35 -17.81 -13.36
CA ASN A 169 14.85 -19.19 -13.38
C ASN A 169 15.04 -19.65 -14.82
#